data_8d79a906492e8feee3096c24545c5e0d
#
_entry.id   8d79a906492e8feee3096c24545c5e0d
#
_cell.length_a   1.000
_cell.length_b   1.000
_cell.length_c   1.000
_cell.angle_alpha   90.00
_cell.angle_beta   90.00
_cell.angle_gamma   90.00
#
_symmetry.space_group_name_H-M   'P 1'
#
loop_
_entity.id
_entity.type
_entity.pdbx_description
1 polymer ?
#
loop_
_entity_poly.entity_id
_entity_poly.type
_entity_poly.pdbx_seq_one_letter_code
_entity_poly.pdbx_strand_id
1 'polypeptide(L)'
;MKSKWFNVTDESRSWEDFYRRRWSYDYTVRTSHGVNCSMACSWEVFVKDGLICWELQKVDYPQIDPDIPNVEPRGCQRGATASWYPYSPLRPKYPYIRKVLWDSYQQERKAGKDSVEAWAAVAEDDERAKAYKSARGKGGWKRVTWDEATELVAGSQIYPIKKYGPAHDTS
;
A
#
# COMPACT_ATOMS: atom_id res chain seq x y z
N MET A 1 -7.65 -48.84 11.87
CA MET A 1 -7.05 -48.00 10.83
C MET A 1 -6.70 -46.68 11.48
N LYS A 2 -5.42 -46.42 11.77
CA LYS A 2 -4.99 -45.15 12.41
C LYS A 2 -5.19 -44.05 11.34
N SER A 3 -5.96 -43.03 11.68
CA SER A 3 -6.16 -41.88 10.82
C SER A 3 -4.80 -41.22 10.52
N LYS A 4 -4.44 -41.05 9.26
CA LYS A 4 -3.23 -40.33 8.84
C LYS A 4 -3.28 -38.83 9.18
N TRP A 5 -4.45 -38.33 9.53
CA TRP A 5 -4.70 -36.90 9.75
C TRP A 5 -4.48 -36.45 11.19
N PHE A 6 -4.76 -37.37 12.15
CA PHE A 6 -4.59 -37.05 13.57
C PHE A 6 -4.04 -38.27 14.30
N ASN A 7 -2.99 -38.11 15.07
CA ASN A 7 -2.53 -39.10 16.00
C ASN A 7 -3.33 -38.97 17.30
N VAL A 8 -4.55 -39.48 17.29
CA VAL A 8 -5.50 -39.37 18.42
C VAL A 8 -5.01 -40.06 19.70
N THR A 9 -3.91 -40.83 19.61
CA THR A 9 -3.27 -41.50 20.76
C THR A 9 -2.09 -40.71 21.31
N ASP A 10 -1.81 -39.52 20.77
CA ASP A 10 -0.74 -38.67 21.28
C ASP A 10 -1.22 -37.94 22.55
N GLU A 11 -0.72 -38.36 23.71
CA GLU A 11 -1.02 -37.74 25.00
C GLU A 11 -0.55 -36.27 25.06
N SER A 12 0.38 -35.88 24.23
CA SER A 12 0.87 -34.51 24.15
C SER A 12 -0.19 -33.52 23.61
N ARG A 13 -1.23 -34.02 22.95
CA ARG A 13 -2.26 -33.21 22.30
C ARG A 13 -1.67 -32.17 21.32
N SER A 14 -0.53 -32.46 20.72
CA SER A 14 0.18 -31.56 19.81
C SER A 14 -0.67 -31.10 18.63
N TRP A 15 -1.67 -31.90 18.22
CA TRP A 15 -2.62 -31.53 17.19
C TRP A 15 -3.49 -30.32 17.55
N GLU A 16 -3.63 -29.99 18.85
CA GLU A 16 -4.37 -28.82 19.32
C GLU A 16 -3.55 -27.55 19.23
N ASP A 17 -2.23 -27.62 19.06
CA ASP A 17 -1.36 -26.45 19.03
C ASP A 17 -1.81 -25.44 17.97
N PHE A 18 -2.33 -25.93 16.83
CA PHE A 18 -2.89 -25.08 15.82
C PHE A 18 -4.02 -24.18 16.35
N TYR A 19 -4.88 -24.71 17.21
CA TYR A 19 -5.97 -23.96 17.82
C TYR A 19 -5.49 -23.15 19.02
N ARG A 20 -4.69 -23.71 19.87
CA ARG A 20 -4.23 -23.09 21.11
C ARG A 20 -3.32 -21.91 20.88
N ARG A 21 -2.49 -21.96 19.82
CA ARG A 21 -1.55 -20.91 19.45
C ARG A 21 -2.07 -19.95 18.39
N ARG A 22 -3.25 -20.17 17.87
CA ARG A 22 -3.84 -19.36 16.81
C ARG A 22 -3.87 -17.86 17.15
N TRP A 23 -4.10 -17.53 18.40
CA TRP A 23 -4.22 -16.17 18.90
C TRP A 23 -2.99 -15.70 19.68
N SER A 24 -1.92 -16.50 19.73
CA SER A 24 -0.69 -16.10 20.37
C SER A 24 0.05 -15.07 19.52
N TYR A 25 0.69 -14.12 20.19
CA TYR A 25 1.51 -13.10 19.57
C TYR A 25 2.69 -12.77 20.48
N ASP A 26 3.74 -12.16 19.92
CA ASP A 26 4.93 -11.79 20.65
C ASP A 26 4.80 -10.36 21.20
N TYR A 27 4.24 -9.48 20.38
CA TYR A 27 4.00 -8.07 20.74
C TYR A 27 2.89 -7.45 19.87
N THR A 28 2.46 -6.27 20.26
CA THR A 28 1.51 -5.46 19.49
C THR A 28 2.15 -4.14 19.05
N VAL A 29 1.69 -3.62 17.93
CA VAL A 29 2.10 -2.32 17.39
C VAL A 29 0.88 -1.50 17.03
N ARG A 30 0.87 -0.22 17.44
CA ARG A 30 -0.14 0.71 16.98
C ARG A 30 0.18 1.19 15.57
N THR A 31 -0.78 1.16 14.68
CA THR A 31 -0.63 1.63 13.31
C THR A 31 -1.92 2.22 12.75
N SER A 32 -1.82 2.83 11.59
CA SER A 32 -2.95 3.28 10.80
C SER A 32 -2.80 2.79 9.36
N HIS A 33 -3.91 2.70 8.62
CA HIS A 33 -3.88 2.39 7.19
C HIS A 33 -3.88 3.69 6.41
N GLY A 34 -2.77 3.99 5.73
CA GLY A 34 -2.59 5.23 4.99
C GLY A 34 -3.02 5.19 3.53
N VAL A 35 -3.48 4.03 3.01
CA VAL A 35 -3.71 3.86 1.58
C VAL A 35 -5.16 4.12 1.22
N ASN A 36 -5.41 5.20 0.48
CA ASN A 36 -6.74 5.54 -0.07
C ASN A 36 -7.87 5.57 0.99
N CYS A 37 -7.54 5.97 2.21
CA CYS A 37 -8.49 6.03 3.30
C CYS A 37 -8.40 7.38 4.02
N SER A 38 -9.54 8.06 4.14
CA SER A 38 -9.68 9.35 4.82
C SER A 38 -10.03 9.23 6.30
N MET A 39 -10.28 8.02 6.81
CA MET A 39 -10.81 7.82 8.17
C MET A 39 -9.76 7.81 9.28
N ALA A 40 -8.47 7.70 8.95
CA ALA A 40 -7.37 7.71 9.93
C ALA A 40 -7.58 6.78 11.14
N CYS A 41 -8.17 5.60 10.93
CA CYS A 41 -8.39 4.63 11.99
C CYS A 41 -7.08 4.18 12.63
N SER A 42 -7.07 4.02 13.95
CA SER A 42 -5.94 3.45 14.68
C SER A 42 -6.18 1.96 14.93
N TRP A 43 -5.19 1.15 14.64
CA TRP A 43 -5.25 -0.31 14.77
C TRP A 43 -4.19 -0.81 15.72
N GLU A 44 -4.51 -1.81 16.49
CA GLU A 44 -3.57 -2.62 17.23
C GLU A 44 -3.27 -3.87 16.41
N VAL A 45 -2.05 -3.95 15.94
CA VAL A 45 -1.56 -5.04 15.09
C VAL A 45 -0.79 -6.03 15.94
N PHE A 46 -1.18 -7.29 15.87
CA PHE A 46 -0.59 -8.40 16.59
C PHE A 46 0.45 -9.09 15.73
N VAL A 47 1.67 -9.18 16.25
CA VAL A 47 2.82 -9.71 15.51
C VAL A 47 3.35 -10.95 16.20
N LYS A 48 3.60 -11.99 15.41
CA LYS A 48 4.26 -13.22 15.83
C LYS A 48 5.36 -13.60 14.84
N ASP A 49 6.54 -13.89 15.35
CA ASP A 49 7.72 -14.25 14.53
C ASP A 49 7.97 -13.24 13.38
N GLY A 50 7.72 -11.95 13.65
CA GLY A 50 7.85 -10.87 12.66
C GLY A 50 6.73 -10.79 11.63
N LEU A 51 5.69 -11.62 11.72
CA LEU A 51 4.54 -11.62 10.82
C LEU A 51 3.31 -11.06 11.53
N ILE A 52 2.50 -10.30 10.81
CA ILE A 52 1.20 -9.84 11.31
C ILE A 52 0.26 -11.04 11.34
N CYS A 53 -0.28 -11.35 12.53
CA CYS A 53 -1.23 -12.45 12.71
C CYS A 53 -2.66 -11.97 12.52
N TRP A 54 -2.98 -10.81 13.06
CA TRP A 54 -4.31 -10.23 13.05
C TRP A 54 -4.26 -8.77 13.50
N GLU A 55 -5.38 -8.08 13.47
CA GLU A 55 -5.49 -6.69 13.85
C GLU A 55 -6.86 -6.39 14.44
N LEU A 56 -6.89 -5.50 15.42
CA LEU A 56 -8.11 -5.01 16.07
C LEU A 56 -8.17 -3.49 16.03
N GLN A 57 -9.38 -2.95 15.99
CA GLN A 57 -9.57 -1.53 16.18
C GLN A 57 -9.06 -1.11 17.57
N LYS A 58 -8.17 -0.13 17.61
CA LYS A 58 -7.74 0.48 18.87
C LYS A 58 -8.83 1.41 19.39
N VAL A 59 -9.20 1.26 20.65
CA VAL A 59 -10.34 1.97 21.25
C VAL A 59 -9.97 2.91 22.40
N ASP A 60 -8.68 3.00 22.72
CA ASP A 60 -8.10 3.80 23.81
C ASP A 60 -7.75 5.24 23.37
N TYR A 61 -8.65 5.88 22.64
CA TYR A 61 -8.47 7.27 22.25
C TYR A 61 -8.67 8.16 23.47
N PRO A 62 -7.74 9.08 23.76
CA PRO A 62 -7.93 10.03 24.86
C PRO A 62 -9.03 11.03 24.51
N GLN A 63 -9.79 11.45 25.50
CA GLN A 63 -10.66 12.62 25.39
C GLN A 63 -9.76 13.86 25.21
N ILE A 64 -9.92 14.55 24.09
CA ILE A 64 -9.09 15.72 23.77
C ILE A 64 -9.62 16.97 24.46
N ASP A 65 -10.93 17.13 24.47
CA ASP A 65 -11.63 18.26 25.03
C ASP A 65 -12.92 17.77 25.72
N PRO A 66 -13.17 18.10 27.00
CA PRO A 66 -14.36 17.64 27.71
C PRO A 66 -15.67 18.18 27.12
N ASP A 67 -15.62 19.30 26.41
CA ASP A 67 -16.80 19.93 25.81
C ASP A 67 -17.09 19.43 24.39
N ILE A 68 -16.18 18.65 23.80
CA ILE A 68 -16.35 18.06 22.48
C ILE A 68 -16.67 16.55 22.63
N PRO A 69 -17.70 16.04 21.98
CA PRO A 69 -17.98 14.61 22.00
C PRO A 69 -16.75 13.80 21.61
N ASN A 70 -16.45 12.77 22.40
CA ASN A 70 -15.29 11.91 22.12
C ASN A 70 -15.39 11.27 20.74
N VAL A 71 -14.27 11.17 20.05
CA VAL A 71 -14.18 10.46 18.78
C VAL A 71 -14.39 8.98 19.04
N GLU A 72 -15.51 8.45 18.59
CA GLU A 72 -15.72 7.00 18.63
C GLU A 72 -14.83 6.32 17.60
N PRO A 73 -13.92 5.44 18.02
CA PRO A 73 -13.08 4.71 17.09
C PRO A 73 -13.95 3.79 16.23
N ARG A 74 -13.88 3.97 14.91
CA ARG A 74 -14.65 3.19 13.94
C ARG A 74 -13.72 2.62 12.90
N GLY A 75 -13.49 1.31 12.99
CA GLY A 75 -12.81 0.55 11.96
C GLY A 75 -13.80 0.02 10.92
N CYS A 76 -13.30 -0.31 9.77
CA CYS A 76 -14.06 -1.01 8.73
C CYS A 76 -13.46 -2.39 8.46
N GLN A 77 -14.20 -3.22 7.75
CA GLN A 77 -13.75 -4.57 7.38
C GLN A 77 -12.46 -4.55 6.56
N ARG A 78 -12.25 -3.53 5.72
CA ARG A 78 -11.02 -3.37 4.95
C ARG A 78 -9.81 -3.13 5.87
N GLY A 79 -9.97 -2.33 6.91
CA GLY A 79 -8.96 -2.12 7.92
C GLY A 79 -8.65 -3.39 8.70
N ALA A 80 -9.68 -4.09 9.17
CA ALA A 80 -9.54 -5.33 9.92
C ALA A 80 -8.91 -6.50 9.13
N THR A 81 -8.73 -6.34 7.82
CA THR A 81 -8.12 -7.33 6.93
C THR A 81 -6.91 -6.79 6.18
N ALA A 82 -6.36 -5.65 6.59
CA ALA A 82 -5.25 -5.01 5.88
C ALA A 82 -3.98 -5.87 5.84
N SER A 83 -3.74 -6.69 6.86
CA SER A 83 -2.64 -7.66 6.91
C SER A 83 -2.65 -8.69 5.77
N TRP A 84 -3.79 -8.96 5.18
CA TRP A 84 -3.90 -9.86 4.02
C TRP A 84 -3.25 -9.30 2.76
N TYR A 85 -3.17 -7.96 2.63
CA TYR A 85 -2.54 -7.32 1.47
C TYR A 85 -1.02 -7.61 1.38
N PRO A 86 -0.22 -7.42 2.46
CA PRO A 86 1.21 -7.72 2.42
C PRO A 86 1.53 -9.17 2.09
N TYR A 87 0.69 -10.10 2.55
CA TYR A 87 0.93 -11.55 2.38
C TYR A 87 0.15 -12.17 1.23
N SER A 88 -0.63 -11.37 0.49
CA SER A 88 -1.37 -11.87 -0.66
C SER A 88 -0.43 -12.37 -1.76
N PRO A 89 -0.69 -13.54 -2.36
CA PRO A 89 0.05 -14.00 -3.53
C PRO A 89 -0.12 -13.10 -4.75
N LEU A 90 -1.17 -12.27 -4.76
CA LEU A 90 -1.44 -11.30 -5.82
C LEU A 90 -0.72 -9.97 -5.62
N ARG A 91 -0.02 -9.78 -4.50
CA ARG A 91 0.73 -8.55 -4.25
C ARG A 91 1.83 -8.38 -5.29
N PRO A 92 1.87 -7.23 -6.02
CA PRO A 92 2.97 -6.93 -6.91
C PRO A 92 4.28 -6.85 -6.14
N LYS A 93 5.28 -7.63 -6.57
CA LYS A 93 6.62 -7.66 -5.93
C LYS A 93 7.56 -6.57 -6.44
N TYR A 94 7.18 -5.94 -7.55
CA TYR A 94 8.02 -4.97 -8.26
C TYR A 94 7.17 -3.79 -8.69
N PRO A 95 7.76 -2.61 -8.89
CA PRO A 95 7.05 -1.49 -9.47
C PRO A 95 6.74 -1.74 -10.95
N TYR A 96 5.58 -1.26 -11.36
CA TYR A 96 5.10 -1.34 -12.73
C TYR A 96 4.62 0.04 -13.17
N ILE A 97 5.00 0.42 -14.38
CA ILE A 97 4.55 1.65 -15.04
C ILE A 97 3.79 1.27 -16.31
N ARG A 98 2.79 2.04 -16.69
CA ARG A 98 2.13 1.85 -17.98
C ARG A 98 3.16 1.99 -19.09
N LYS A 99 3.24 0.98 -19.95
CA LYS A 99 4.26 0.93 -21.01
C LYS A 99 4.21 2.17 -21.90
N VAL A 100 3.01 2.64 -22.26
CA VAL A 100 2.83 3.84 -23.09
C VAL A 100 3.45 5.09 -22.44
N LEU A 101 3.23 5.27 -21.13
CA LEU A 101 3.86 6.37 -20.39
C LEU A 101 5.38 6.18 -20.32
N TRP A 102 5.81 4.98 -19.96
CA TRP A 102 7.23 4.69 -19.80
C TRP A 102 8.03 4.92 -21.09
N ASP A 103 7.52 4.42 -22.21
CA ASP A 103 8.21 4.57 -23.50
C ASP A 103 8.34 6.05 -23.90
N SER A 104 7.27 6.84 -23.73
CA SER A 104 7.28 8.28 -24.01
C SER A 104 8.26 9.03 -23.09
N TYR A 105 8.24 8.73 -21.79
CA TYR A 105 9.15 9.31 -20.81
C TYR A 105 10.61 8.96 -21.11
N GLN A 106 10.91 7.69 -21.38
CA GLN A 106 12.26 7.24 -21.72
C GLN A 106 12.81 7.82 -23.02
N GLN A 107 11.94 8.11 -23.97
CA GLN A 107 12.33 8.82 -25.20
C GLN A 107 12.91 10.20 -24.87
N GLU A 108 12.27 10.94 -23.98
CA GLU A 108 12.70 12.26 -23.55
C GLU A 108 13.97 12.21 -22.68
N ARG A 109 14.05 11.21 -21.79
CA ARG A 109 15.27 10.99 -20.99
C ARG A 109 16.49 10.69 -21.88
N LYS A 110 16.33 9.85 -22.91
CA LYS A 110 17.39 9.55 -23.90
C LYS A 110 17.77 10.75 -24.74
N ALA A 111 16.87 11.71 -24.90
CA ALA A 111 17.16 12.98 -25.57
C ALA A 111 17.92 13.98 -24.66
N GLY A 112 18.29 13.57 -23.43
CA GLY A 112 19.12 14.35 -22.50
C GLY A 112 18.33 15.23 -21.54
N LYS A 113 16.99 15.18 -21.53
CA LYS A 113 16.18 15.94 -20.57
C LYS A 113 16.29 15.35 -19.17
N ASP A 114 16.24 16.19 -18.13
CA ASP A 114 16.11 15.74 -16.76
C ASP A 114 14.73 15.10 -16.49
N SER A 115 14.50 14.56 -15.30
CA SER A 115 13.24 13.86 -14.96
C SER A 115 12.02 14.76 -15.02
N VAL A 116 12.16 16.03 -14.65
CA VAL A 116 11.09 17.02 -14.64
C VAL A 116 10.75 17.48 -16.05
N GLU A 117 11.80 17.78 -16.85
CA GLU A 117 11.65 18.17 -18.26
C GLU A 117 11.09 17.04 -19.11
N ALA A 118 11.51 15.80 -18.85
CA ALA A 118 10.99 14.63 -19.55
C ALA A 118 9.50 14.40 -19.22
N TRP A 119 9.12 14.56 -17.95
CA TRP A 119 7.71 14.53 -17.56
C TRP A 119 6.92 15.66 -18.21
N ALA A 120 7.43 16.90 -18.17
CA ALA A 120 6.80 18.06 -18.80
C ALA A 120 6.50 17.80 -20.28
N ALA A 121 7.48 17.28 -21.03
CA ALA A 121 7.32 16.97 -22.44
C ALA A 121 6.24 15.93 -22.74
N VAL A 122 5.99 15.01 -21.81
CA VAL A 122 4.90 14.02 -21.94
C VAL A 122 3.55 14.60 -21.49
N ALA A 123 3.54 15.38 -20.42
CA ALA A 123 2.31 15.91 -19.82
C ALA A 123 1.71 17.07 -20.59
N GLU A 124 2.53 17.86 -21.26
CA GLU A 124 2.11 19.03 -22.06
C GLU A 124 1.79 18.70 -23.52
N ASP A 125 2.20 17.52 -24.00
CA ASP A 125 1.81 17.02 -25.31
C ASP A 125 0.45 16.32 -25.22
N ASP A 126 -0.56 16.91 -25.83
CA ASP A 126 -1.94 16.44 -25.76
C ASP A 126 -2.12 15.00 -26.25
N GLU A 127 -1.41 14.59 -27.29
CA GLU A 127 -1.49 13.25 -27.87
C GLU A 127 -0.86 12.22 -26.90
N ARG A 128 0.31 12.51 -26.35
CA ARG A 128 0.99 11.65 -25.38
C ARG A 128 0.20 11.58 -24.07
N ALA A 129 -0.26 12.71 -23.57
CA ALA A 129 -1.10 12.79 -22.36
C ALA A 129 -2.38 11.97 -22.52
N LYS A 130 -3.07 12.09 -23.64
CA LYS A 130 -4.26 11.31 -23.98
C LYS A 130 -3.95 9.83 -24.10
N ALA A 131 -2.83 9.46 -24.74
CA ALA A 131 -2.43 8.09 -24.94
C ALA A 131 -2.24 7.36 -23.61
N TYR A 132 -1.45 7.91 -22.67
CA TYR A 132 -1.23 7.23 -21.39
C TYR A 132 -2.44 7.26 -20.46
N LYS A 133 -3.25 8.33 -20.50
CA LYS A 133 -4.49 8.41 -19.70
C LYS A 133 -5.52 7.39 -20.18
N SER A 134 -5.71 7.26 -21.49
CA SER A 134 -6.66 6.30 -22.09
C SER A 134 -6.23 4.84 -21.96
N ALA A 135 -4.97 4.56 -21.67
CA ALA A 135 -4.47 3.22 -21.36
C ALA A 135 -4.87 2.69 -19.96
N ARG A 136 -5.52 3.53 -19.14
CA ARG A 136 -5.96 3.13 -17.79
C ARG A 136 -6.99 1.99 -17.87
N GLY A 137 -6.74 0.92 -17.08
CA GLY A 137 -7.60 -0.25 -17.06
C GLY A 137 -7.38 -1.27 -18.20
N LYS A 138 -6.54 -0.95 -19.18
CA LYS A 138 -6.31 -1.80 -20.37
C LYS A 138 -5.06 -2.68 -20.28
N GLY A 139 -4.40 -2.73 -19.13
CA GLY A 139 -3.14 -3.47 -18.95
C GLY A 139 -1.95 -2.75 -19.59
N GLY A 140 -1.04 -3.53 -20.19
CA GLY A 140 0.15 -2.96 -20.83
C GLY A 140 1.17 -2.40 -19.85
N TRP A 141 1.51 -3.19 -18.83
CA TRP A 141 2.46 -2.81 -17.79
C TRP A 141 3.90 -3.15 -18.19
N LYS A 142 4.81 -2.25 -17.85
CA LYS A 142 6.26 -2.47 -17.89
C LYS A 142 6.78 -2.56 -16.47
N ARG A 143 7.45 -3.66 -16.13
CA ARG A 143 8.23 -3.77 -14.91
C ARG A 143 9.46 -2.87 -15.01
N VAL A 144 9.71 -2.11 -13.95
CA VAL A 144 10.85 -1.19 -13.83
C VAL A 144 11.55 -1.42 -12.48
N THR A 145 12.68 -0.79 -12.26
CA THR A 145 13.34 -0.75 -10.96
C THR A 145 12.66 0.27 -10.04
N TRP A 146 12.98 0.22 -8.75
CA TRP A 146 12.49 1.22 -7.80
C TRP A 146 13.06 2.61 -8.11
N ASP A 147 14.33 2.70 -8.51
CA ASP A 147 14.96 3.97 -8.87
C ASP A 147 14.25 4.62 -10.07
N GLU A 148 13.98 3.84 -11.10
CA GLU A 148 13.24 4.29 -12.29
C GLU A 148 11.81 4.75 -11.94
N ALA A 149 11.13 4.01 -11.09
CA ALA A 149 9.76 4.36 -10.68
C ALA A 149 9.73 5.64 -9.83
N THR A 150 10.63 5.74 -8.85
CA THR A 150 10.70 6.90 -7.96
C THR A 150 11.19 8.15 -8.68
N GLU A 151 12.11 8.03 -9.63
CA GLU A 151 12.54 9.14 -10.48
C GLU A 151 11.38 9.73 -11.27
N LEU A 152 10.59 8.88 -11.95
CA LEU A 152 9.42 9.35 -12.71
C LEU A 152 8.38 10.00 -11.80
N VAL A 153 8.09 9.39 -10.64
CA VAL A 153 7.14 9.94 -9.66
C VAL A 153 7.61 11.29 -9.14
N ALA A 154 8.89 11.40 -8.74
CA ALA A 154 9.46 12.65 -8.26
C ALA A 154 9.42 13.75 -9.36
N GLY A 155 9.79 13.42 -10.58
CA GLY A 155 9.68 14.33 -11.72
C GLY A 155 8.27 14.84 -11.95
N SER A 156 7.29 13.95 -11.83
CA SER A 156 5.87 14.30 -12.00
C SER A 156 5.32 15.21 -10.88
N GLN A 157 5.83 15.08 -9.66
CA GLN A 157 5.43 15.92 -8.52
C GLN A 157 6.16 17.27 -8.50
N ILE A 158 7.44 17.30 -8.87
CA ILE A 158 8.23 18.54 -8.93
C ILE A 158 7.77 19.45 -10.08
N TYR A 159 7.33 18.86 -11.18
CA TYR A 159 6.88 19.62 -12.35
C TYR A 159 5.77 20.65 -12.04
N PRO A 160 4.63 20.33 -11.40
CA PRO A 160 3.62 21.32 -11.07
C PRO A 160 4.14 22.37 -10.09
N ILE A 161 5.00 22.02 -9.15
CA ILE A 161 5.60 22.99 -8.23
C ILE A 161 6.46 24.00 -8.98
N LYS A 162 7.28 23.55 -9.94
CA LYS A 162 8.10 24.43 -10.79
C LYS A 162 7.24 25.30 -11.72
N LYS A 163 6.16 24.74 -12.26
CA LYS A 163 5.32 25.43 -13.23
C LYS A 163 4.34 26.42 -12.61
N TYR A 164 3.74 26.07 -11.48
CA TYR A 164 2.61 26.83 -10.88
C TYR A 164 2.93 27.39 -9.49
N GLY A 165 4.07 27.03 -8.91
CA GLY A 165 4.45 27.38 -7.55
C GLY A 165 3.93 26.38 -6.49
N PRO A 166 4.48 26.42 -5.26
CA PRO A 166 4.22 25.42 -4.21
C PRO A 166 2.78 25.41 -3.68
N ALA A 167 1.98 26.43 -3.95
CA ALA A 167 0.58 26.50 -3.51
C ALA A 167 -0.40 25.71 -4.39
N HIS A 168 0.05 25.18 -5.53
CA HIS A 168 -0.79 24.45 -6.47
C HIS A 168 -0.77 22.93 -6.30
N ASP A 169 -0.04 22.41 -5.30
CA ASP A 169 0.15 20.98 -5.09
C ASP A 169 -0.85 20.37 -4.08
N THR A 170 -2.07 20.88 -4.05
CA THR A 170 -3.06 20.46 -3.03
C THR A 170 -4.28 19.76 -3.60
N SER A 171 -4.23 19.19 -4.79
CA SER A 171 -5.38 18.46 -5.34
C SER A 171 -5.08 17.01 -5.69
#